data_547271203f720fa12a808659548efeff
#
_entry.id   547271203f720fa12a808659548efeff
#
_cell.length_a   1.000
_cell.length_b   1.000
_cell.length_c   1.000
_cell.angle_alpha   90.00
_cell.angle_beta   90.00
_cell.angle_gamma   90.00
#
_symmetry.space_group_name_H-M   'P 1'
#
loop_
_entity.id
_entity.type
_entity.pdbx_description
1 polymer ?
#
loop_
_entity_poly.entity_id
_entity_poly.type
_entity_poly.pdbx_seq_one_letter_code
_entity_poly.pdbx_strand_id
1 'polypeptide(L)'
;MKSIKEKSYWRNFYFLDKYFVSQVKNNRKKFLKIFRKTVFYNKESTLLDVGTTPSLDEHENYLIRKFPYKKSITCLSNFDCKILTTKFPQLKCVVGDGCAMSIKNNLFDIVHSNATIEHVGSYKNQVNFIRECVRVSKKYTFITTPNRFFPMDFHSKI
;
A
#
# COMPACT_ATOMS: atom_id res chain seq x y z
N MET A 1 2.53 -18.52 -30.83
CA MET A 1 3.86 -17.94 -31.13
C MET A 1 3.74 -16.42 -31.12
N LYS A 2 3.89 -15.74 -29.97
CA LYS A 2 3.99 -14.27 -29.89
C LYS A 2 5.45 -13.89 -30.07
N SER A 3 5.67 -12.93 -30.93
CA SER A 3 6.91 -12.68 -31.65
C SER A 3 8.07 -12.18 -30.79
N ILE A 4 9.24 -12.62 -31.17
CA ILE A 4 10.59 -12.24 -30.71
C ILE A 4 10.83 -10.68 -30.71
N LYS A 5 10.00 -9.90 -31.38
CA LYS A 5 10.10 -8.43 -31.42
C LYS A 5 9.75 -7.70 -30.12
N GLU A 6 8.87 -8.25 -29.27
CA GLU A 6 8.53 -7.62 -27.98
C GLU A 6 9.68 -7.67 -26.95
N LYS A 7 10.53 -8.70 -27.01
CA LYS A 7 11.68 -8.83 -26.09
C LYS A 7 12.81 -7.82 -26.36
N SER A 8 12.91 -7.28 -27.58
CA SER A 8 13.98 -6.33 -27.94
C SER A 8 13.71 -4.91 -27.47
N TYR A 9 12.45 -4.51 -27.38
CA TYR A 9 12.05 -3.16 -26.93
C TYR A 9 12.40 -2.92 -25.47
N TRP A 10 12.24 -3.94 -24.60
CA TRP A 10 12.53 -3.85 -23.17
C TRP A 10 14.03 -3.96 -22.83
N ARG A 11 14.85 -4.51 -23.71
CA ARG A 11 16.30 -4.69 -23.48
C ARG A 11 17.07 -3.38 -23.45
N ASN A 12 16.60 -2.36 -24.15
CA ASN A 12 17.24 -1.04 -24.18
C ASN A 12 16.88 -0.17 -22.96
N PHE A 13 15.90 -0.58 -22.15
CA PHE A 13 15.47 0.12 -20.92
C PHE A 13 16.06 -0.46 -19.63
N TYR A 14 16.93 -1.48 -19.70
CA TYR A 14 17.49 -2.15 -18.52
C TYR A 14 18.27 -1.21 -17.59
N PHE A 15 18.85 -0.14 -18.13
CA PHE A 15 19.53 0.88 -17.32
C PHE A 15 18.53 1.78 -16.58
N LEU A 16 17.41 2.09 -17.24
CA LEU A 16 16.31 2.85 -16.63
C LEU A 16 15.62 2.04 -15.54
N ASP A 17 15.44 0.74 -15.71
CA ASP A 17 14.84 -0.15 -14.70
C ASP A 17 15.63 -0.12 -13.39
N LYS A 18 16.95 -0.19 -13.41
CA LYS A 18 17.80 -0.08 -12.21
C LYS A 18 17.63 1.27 -11.52
N TYR A 19 17.58 2.35 -12.29
CA TYR A 19 17.37 3.69 -11.75
C TYR A 19 15.99 3.80 -11.08
N PHE A 20 14.93 3.31 -11.74
CA PHE A 20 13.56 3.33 -11.20
C PHE A 20 13.42 2.47 -9.94
N VAL A 21 13.95 1.26 -9.96
CA VAL A 21 13.96 0.38 -8.77
C VAL A 21 14.69 1.06 -7.60
N SER A 22 15.79 1.76 -7.88
CA SER A 22 16.51 2.53 -6.87
C SER A 22 15.67 3.68 -6.31
N GLN A 23 14.97 4.44 -7.18
CA GLN A 23 14.08 5.53 -6.77
C GLN A 23 12.90 5.01 -5.92
N VAL A 24 12.28 3.92 -6.32
CA VAL A 24 11.20 3.28 -5.55
C VAL A 24 11.71 2.86 -4.16
N LYS A 25 12.88 2.24 -4.07
CA LYS A 25 13.50 1.87 -2.79
C LYS A 25 13.79 3.09 -1.93
N ASN A 26 14.31 4.16 -2.51
CA ASN A 26 14.61 5.40 -1.79
C ASN A 26 13.33 6.09 -1.28
N ASN A 27 12.29 6.15 -2.10
CA ASN A 27 11.00 6.71 -1.70
C ASN A 27 10.38 5.92 -0.54
N ARG A 28 10.42 4.58 -0.58
CA ARG A 28 9.95 3.73 0.51
C ARG A 28 10.72 3.96 1.81
N LYS A 29 12.05 4.14 1.75
CA LYS A 29 12.85 4.51 2.93
C LYS A 29 12.44 5.89 3.48
N LYS A 30 12.20 6.87 2.60
CA LYS A 30 11.70 8.20 3.00
C LYS A 30 10.34 8.10 3.68
N PHE A 31 9.38 7.37 3.10
CA PHE A 31 8.07 7.14 3.70
C PHE A 31 8.16 6.50 5.08
N LEU A 32 8.98 5.46 5.23
CA LEU A 32 9.17 4.82 6.52
C LEU A 32 9.79 5.77 7.55
N LYS A 33 10.74 6.62 7.12
CA LYS A 33 11.33 7.65 7.99
C LYS A 33 10.28 8.67 8.44
N ILE A 34 9.45 9.16 7.51
CA ILE A 34 8.35 10.09 7.82
C ILE A 34 7.34 9.40 8.74
N PHE A 35 6.89 8.19 8.39
CA PHE A 35 5.96 7.42 9.22
C PHE A 35 6.47 7.30 10.66
N ARG A 36 7.71 6.86 10.87
CA ARG A 36 8.31 6.71 12.20
C ARG A 36 8.50 8.02 12.96
N LYS A 37 8.60 9.14 12.26
CA LYS A 37 8.72 10.48 12.87
C LYS A 37 7.36 11.04 13.28
N THR A 38 6.29 10.70 12.55
CA THR A 38 4.97 11.32 12.71
C THR A 38 3.97 10.43 13.43
N VAL A 39 4.13 9.11 13.36
CA VAL A 39 3.21 8.13 13.94
C VAL A 39 3.85 7.51 15.17
N PHE A 40 3.31 7.81 16.34
CA PHE A 40 3.76 7.19 17.59
C PHE A 40 2.99 5.90 17.84
N TYR A 41 3.71 4.80 18.02
CA TYR A 41 3.12 3.48 18.24
C TYR A 41 3.96 2.63 19.20
N ASN A 42 3.31 1.67 19.83
CA ASN A 42 3.92 0.68 20.71
C ASN A 42 3.39 -0.73 20.37
N LYS A 43 3.71 -1.72 21.21
CA LYS A 43 3.30 -3.12 21.01
C LYS A 43 1.78 -3.37 21.05
N GLU A 44 1.02 -2.45 21.64
CA GLU A 44 -0.44 -2.53 21.80
C GLU A 44 -1.18 -1.79 20.68
N SER A 45 -0.47 -0.97 19.91
CA SER A 45 -1.04 -0.20 18.82
C SER A 45 -1.53 -1.11 17.69
N THR A 46 -2.77 -0.91 17.28
CA THR A 46 -3.41 -1.63 16.19
C THR A 46 -3.24 -0.88 14.87
N LEU A 47 -2.96 -1.61 13.78
CA LEU A 47 -2.76 -1.05 12.44
C LEU A 47 -3.69 -1.71 11.43
N LEU A 48 -4.41 -0.89 10.66
CA LEU A 48 -5.13 -1.31 9.46
C LEU A 48 -4.32 -0.86 8.22
N ASP A 49 -3.98 -1.80 7.35
CA ASP A 49 -3.37 -1.53 6.05
C ASP A 49 -4.43 -1.67 4.96
N VAL A 50 -4.82 -0.55 4.31
CA VAL A 50 -5.90 -0.50 3.33
C VAL A 50 -5.34 -0.50 1.92
N GLY A 51 -5.80 -1.44 1.08
CA GLY A 51 -5.28 -1.66 -0.26
C GLY A 51 -4.05 -2.56 -0.28
N THR A 52 -3.98 -3.47 0.67
CA THR A 52 -2.89 -4.47 0.73
C THR A 52 -2.87 -5.32 -0.54
N THR A 53 -1.71 -5.45 -1.17
CA THR A 53 -1.52 -6.30 -2.36
C THR A 53 -1.35 -7.77 -1.95
N PRO A 54 -2.04 -8.73 -2.59
CA PRO A 54 -1.87 -10.17 -2.33
C PRO A 54 -0.57 -10.70 -2.96
N SER A 55 0.59 -10.23 -2.52
CA SER A 55 1.88 -10.54 -3.10
C SER A 55 2.97 -10.71 -2.06
N LEU A 56 3.85 -11.68 -2.31
CA LEU A 56 5.06 -11.93 -1.52
C LEU A 56 6.28 -11.17 -2.04
N ASP A 57 6.16 -10.38 -3.10
CA ASP A 57 7.24 -9.55 -3.62
C ASP A 57 7.80 -8.64 -2.52
N GLU A 58 9.12 -8.59 -2.40
CA GLU A 58 9.81 -7.81 -1.37
C GLU A 58 9.62 -6.30 -1.52
N HIS A 59 9.26 -5.87 -2.71
CA HIS A 59 9.00 -4.47 -3.03
C HIS A 59 7.57 -4.03 -2.70
N GLU A 60 6.65 -4.95 -2.44
CA GLU A 60 5.27 -4.64 -2.08
C GLU A 60 5.03 -4.73 -0.56
N ASN A 61 3.92 -4.16 -0.11
CA ASN A 61 3.51 -4.18 1.29
C ASN A 61 4.63 -3.72 2.26
N TYR A 62 5.34 -2.63 1.89
CA TYR A 62 6.58 -2.24 2.54
C TYR A 62 6.41 -1.91 4.03
N LEU A 63 5.30 -1.23 4.42
CA LEU A 63 5.05 -0.94 5.83
C LEU A 63 4.80 -2.24 6.61
N ILE A 64 3.97 -3.15 6.08
CA ILE A 64 3.69 -4.45 6.71
C ILE A 64 5.00 -5.19 7.01
N ARG A 65 5.94 -5.19 6.04
CA ARG A 65 7.24 -5.86 6.21
C ARG A 65 8.12 -5.23 7.27
N LYS A 66 8.05 -3.92 7.45
CA LYS A 66 8.92 -3.14 8.34
C LYS A 66 8.29 -2.80 9.70
N PHE A 67 6.97 -2.93 9.83
CA PHE A 67 6.29 -2.73 11.11
C PHE A 67 6.63 -3.85 12.09
N PRO A 68 7.08 -3.54 13.31
CA PRO A 68 7.62 -4.56 14.20
C PRO A 68 6.56 -5.52 14.76
N TYR A 69 5.34 -5.03 14.97
CA TYR A 69 4.27 -5.76 15.67
C TYR A 69 3.28 -6.39 14.67
N LYS A 70 3.67 -7.49 14.03
CA LYS A 70 2.87 -8.16 12.97
C LYS A 70 1.49 -8.62 13.45
N LYS A 71 1.38 -9.09 14.70
CA LYS A 71 0.13 -9.58 15.29
C LYS A 71 -0.96 -8.51 15.37
N SER A 72 -0.58 -7.24 15.42
CA SER A 72 -1.51 -6.11 15.50
C SER A 72 -1.94 -5.55 14.15
N ILE A 73 -1.45 -6.13 13.03
CA ILE A 73 -1.79 -5.68 11.68
C ILE A 73 -3.00 -6.44 11.16
N THR A 74 -3.97 -5.67 10.66
CA THR A 74 -5.06 -6.14 9.81
C THR A 74 -4.87 -5.59 8.41
N CYS A 75 -4.90 -6.46 7.41
CA CYS A 75 -4.82 -6.12 6.00
C CYS A 75 -6.23 -6.09 5.41
N LEU A 76 -6.63 -5.00 4.77
CA LEU A 76 -7.87 -4.88 4.00
C LEU A 76 -7.55 -4.77 2.52
N SER A 77 -8.18 -5.59 1.72
CA SER A 77 -8.01 -5.59 0.26
C SER A 77 -9.30 -6.03 -0.43
N ASN A 78 -9.49 -5.62 -1.69
CA ASN A 78 -10.54 -6.17 -2.56
C ASN A 78 -10.28 -7.63 -2.95
N PHE A 79 -9.07 -8.13 -2.70
CA PHE A 79 -8.64 -9.49 -3.04
C PHE A 79 -8.29 -10.28 -1.79
N ASP A 80 -8.36 -11.59 -1.88
CA ASP A 80 -7.89 -12.47 -0.79
C ASP A 80 -6.37 -12.35 -0.62
N CYS A 81 -5.96 -11.84 0.53
CA CYS A 81 -4.55 -11.65 0.88
C CYS A 81 -3.98 -12.76 1.76
N LYS A 82 -4.65 -13.92 1.86
CA LYS A 82 -4.18 -15.06 2.69
C LYS A 82 -2.77 -15.54 2.32
N ILE A 83 -2.35 -15.35 1.06
CA ILE A 83 -0.98 -15.65 0.66
C ILE A 83 0.06 -14.96 1.55
N LEU A 84 -0.24 -13.78 2.10
CA LEU A 84 0.66 -13.08 3.01
C LEU A 84 0.87 -13.83 4.32
N THR A 85 -0.12 -14.61 4.77
CA THR A 85 -0.02 -15.38 6.01
C THR A 85 0.96 -16.54 5.91
N THR A 86 1.32 -16.98 4.71
CA THR A 86 2.38 -17.98 4.51
C THR A 86 3.74 -17.45 4.99
N LYS A 87 4.00 -16.16 4.81
CA LYS A 87 5.23 -15.50 5.24
C LYS A 87 5.08 -14.79 6.59
N PHE A 88 3.90 -14.30 6.88
CA PHE A 88 3.57 -13.55 8.10
C PHE A 88 2.31 -14.15 8.76
N PRO A 89 2.40 -15.30 9.42
CA PRO A 89 1.23 -16.05 9.93
C PRO A 89 0.42 -15.27 10.98
N GLN A 90 0.97 -14.20 11.52
CA GLN A 90 0.32 -13.38 12.53
C GLN A 90 -0.60 -12.30 11.95
N LEU A 91 -0.57 -12.07 10.62
CA LEU A 91 -1.43 -11.08 9.98
C LEU A 91 -2.89 -11.52 9.98
N LYS A 92 -3.79 -10.56 10.11
CA LYS A 92 -5.21 -10.73 9.84
C LYS A 92 -5.50 -10.20 8.44
N CYS A 93 -6.16 -10.99 7.59
CA CYS A 93 -6.55 -10.59 6.25
C CYS A 93 -8.08 -10.52 6.16
N VAL A 94 -8.57 -9.40 5.66
CA VAL A 94 -10.01 -9.12 5.48
C VAL A 94 -10.22 -8.70 4.02
N VAL A 95 -11.20 -9.31 3.37
CA VAL A 95 -11.64 -8.87 2.04
C VAL A 95 -12.73 -7.81 2.22
N GLY A 96 -12.57 -6.67 1.55
CA GLY A 96 -13.52 -5.57 1.63
C GLY A 96 -13.13 -4.36 0.80
N ASP A 97 -14.11 -3.47 0.58
CA ASP A 97 -13.92 -2.22 -0.17
C ASP A 97 -13.43 -1.11 0.76
N GLY A 98 -12.30 -0.50 0.39
CA GLY A 98 -11.74 0.65 1.11
C GLY A 98 -12.61 1.91 1.05
N CYS A 99 -13.55 1.99 0.09
CA CYS A 99 -14.50 3.10 -0.02
C CYS A 99 -15.78 2.92 0.81
N ALA A 100 -16.03 1.70 1.34
CA ALA A 100 -17.21 1.34 2.12
C ALA A 100 -16.87 0.22 3.12
N MET A 101 -16.07 0.54 4.13
CA MET A 101 -15.55 -0.46 5.06
C MET A 101 -16.62 -0.92 6.07
N SER A 102 -16.88 -2.23 6.13
CA SER A 102 -17.70 -2.85 7.20
C SER A 102 -16.91 -2.94 8.52
N ILE A 103 -16.33 -1.83 8.95
CA ILE A 103 -15.49 -1.70 10.13
C ILE A 103 -16.08 -0.61 11.04
N LYS A 104 -16.07 -0.83 12.35
CA LYS A 104 -16.56 0.14 13.34
C LYS A 104 -15.70 1.42 13.32
N ASN A 105 -16.35 2.55 13.66
CA ASN A 105 -15.64 3.83 13.86
C ASN A 105 -14.53 3.68 14.92
N ASN A 106 -13.43 4.39 14.73
CA ASN A 106 -12.35 4.48 15.71
C ASN A 106 -11.89 3.09 16.23
N LEU A 107 -11.69 2.12 15.32
CA LEU A 107 -11.28 0.77 15.71
C LEU A 107 -9.76 0.61 15.76
N PHE A 108 -9.03 1.21 14.84
CA PHE A 108 -7.57 1.07 14.71
C PHE A 108 -6.84 2.33 15.16
N ASP A 109 -5.75 2.18 15.91
CA ASP A 109 -4.92 3.31 16.31
C ASP A 109 -4.28 3.98 15.09
N ILE A 110 -3.92 3.19 14.09
CA ILE A 110 -3.27 3.64 12.86
C ILE A 110 -3.99 3.05 11.66
N VAL A 111 -4.33 3.89 10.70
CA VAL A 111 -4.79 3.46 9.37
C VAL A 111 -3.74 3.90 8.35
N HIS A 112 -3.23 2.97 7.59
CA HIS A 112 -2.24 3.19 6.55
C HIS A 112 -2.80 2.78 5.20
N SER A 113 -2.44 3.53 4.17
CA SER A 113 -2.67 3.14 2.77
C SER A 113 -1.56 3.71 1.90
N ASN A 114 -1.04 2.91 1.00
CA ASN A 114 0.03 3.31 0.09
C ASN A 114 -0.33 2.98 -1.36
N ALA A 115 -0.34 4.01 -2.21
CA ALA A 115 -0.58 3.87 -3.65
C ALA A 115 -1.87 3.09 -3.96
N THR A 116 -2.97 3.44 -3.29
CA THR A 116 -4.28 2.79 -3.44
C THR A 116 -5.35 3.77 -3.93
N ILE A 117 -5.32 5.00 -3.43
CA ILE A 117 -6.35 5.99 -3.70
C ILE A 117 -6.48 6.33 -5.20
N GLU A 118 -5.42 6.23 -5.96
CA GLU A 118 -5.41 6.42 -7.41
C GLU A 118 -6.16 5.32 -8.18
N HIS A 119 -6.37 4.16 -7.54
CA HIS A 119 -7.02 2.99 -8.13
C HIS A 119 -8.50 2.84 -7.75
N VAL A 120 -9.04 3.68 -6.86
CA VAL A 120 -10.46 3.60 -6.46
C VAL A 120 -11.42 4.25 -7.47
N GLY A 121 -10.91 4.79 -8.57
CA GLY A 121 -11.67 5.32 -9.69
C GLY A 121 -12.09 6.77 -9.51
N SER A 122 -13.39 7.06 -9.39
CA SER A 122 -13.93 8.42 -9.41
C SER A 122 -13.49 9.30 -8.24
N TYR A 123 -13.51 10.62 -8.43
CA TYR A 123 -13.26 11.57 -7.34
C TYR A 123 -14.16 11.33 -6.11
N LYS A 124 -15.43 10.97 -6.34
CA LYS A 124 -16.35 10.61 -5.26
C LYS A 124 -15.83 9.42 -4.44
N ASN A 125 -15.31 8.39 -5.11
CA ASN A 125 -14.73 7.23 -4.45
C ASN A 125 -13.45 7.60 -3.69
N GLN A 126 -12.61 8.48 -4.25
CA GLN A 126 -11.41 8.97 -3.55
C GLN A 126 -11.77 9.70 -2.25
N VAL A 127 -12.81 10.56 -2.29
CA VAL A 127 -13.32 11.23 -1.10
C VAL A 127 -13.87 10.22 -0.08
N ASN A 128 -14.66 9.24 -0.53
CA ASN A 128 -15.18 8.19 0.35
C ASN A 128 -14.06 7.36 0.96
N PHE A 129 -13.05 6.99 0.18
CA PHE A 129 -11.89 6.25 0.66
C PHE A 129 -11.16 6.99 1.80
N ILE A 130 -10.91 8.28 1.64
CA ILE A 130 -10.27 9.10 2.69
C ILE A 130 -11.19 9.17 3.92
N ARG A 131 -12.50 9.41 3.73
CA ARG A 131 -13.47 9.47 4.83
C ARG A 131 -13.50 8.17 5.62
N GLU A 132 -13.52 7.04 4.95
CA GLU A 132 -13.52 5.71 5.58
C GLU A 132 -12.21 5.46 6.35
N CYS A 133 -11.04 5.77 5.75
CA CYS A 133 -9.77 5.67 6.45
C CYS A 133 -9.74 6.52 7.73
N VAL A 134 -10.25 7.75 7.67
CA VAL A 134 -10.33 8.63 8.85
C VAL A 134 -11.36 8.10 9.85
N ARG A 135 -12.54 7.65 9.39
CA ARG A 135 -13.62 7.14 10.26
C ARG A 135 -13.19 5.95 11.11
N VAL A 136 -12.43 5.02 10.54
CA VAL A 136 -12.01 3.81 11.25
C VAL A 136 -10.73 4.02 12.08
N SER A 137 -10.08 5.16 11.93
CA SER A 137 -8.86 5.54 12.66
C SER A 137 -9.17 6.19 14.00
N LYS A 138 -8.43 5.81 15.06
CA LYS A 138 -8.45 6.47 16.37
C LYS A 138 -7.51 7.66 16.45
N LYS A 139 -6.30 7.54 15.88
CA LYS A 139 -5.22 8.50 16.13
C LYS A 139 -4.55 8.99 14.84
N TYR A 140 -4.16 8.06 13.97
CA TYR A 140 -3.35 8.40 12.80
C TYR A 140 -3.91 7.79 11.53
N THR A 141 -4.10 8.63 10.53
CA THR A 141 -4.36 8.21 9.15
C THR A 141 -3.18 8.62 8.29
N PHE A 142 -2.46 7.66 7.73
CA PHE A 142 -1.26 7.87 6.93
C PHE A 142 -1.47 7.32 5.51
N ILE A 143 -1.80 8.20 4.59
CA ILE A 143 -2.07 7.85 3.19
C ILE A 143 -0.95 8.42 2.31
N THR A 144 -0.43 7.61 1.41
CA THR A 144 0.55 8.04 0.40
C THR A 144 0.03 7.71 -0.99
N THR A 145 0.27 8.60 -1.94
CA THR A 145 -0.08 8.44 -3.35
C THR A 145 1.08 8.91 -4.22
N PRO A 146 1.27 8.38 -5.43
CA PRO A 146 2.23 8.90 -6.39
C PRO A 146 1.96 10.38 -6.71
N ASN A 147 3.02 11.11 -6.99
CA ASN A 147 2.88 12.50 -7.42
C ASN A 147 2.35 12.52 -8.86
N ARG A 148 1.11 12.99 -9.06
CA ARG A 148 0.46 13.10 -10.36
C ARG A 148 1.26 13.92 -11.39
N PHE A 149 2.09 14.84 -10.92
CA PHE A 149 2.94 15.69 -11.78
C PHE A 149 4.33 15.12 -12.03
N PHE A 150 4.60 13.89 -11.55
CA PHE A 150 5.86 13.24 -11.87
C PHE A 150 5.84 12.80 -13.35
N PRO A 151 6.84 13.18 -14.17
CA PRO A 151 6.78 13.06 -15.63
C PRO A 151 6.73 11.62 -16.16
N MET A 152 6.84 10.62 -15.29
CA MET A 152 6.72 9.21 -15.65
C MET A 152 5.87 8.48 -14.62
N ASP A 153 4.57 8.40 -14.90
CA ASP A 153 3.65 7.53 -14.17
C ASP A 153 3.47 6.22 -14.95
N PHE A 154 4.05 5.15 -14.44
CA PHE A 154 3.94 3.82 -15.04
C PHE A 154 2.65 3.08 -14.63
N HIS A 155 1.80 3.68 -13.81
CA HIS A 155 0.58 3.08 -13.29
C HIS A 155 -0.68 3.58 -13.97
N SER A 156 -0.65 4.74 -14.60
CA SER A 156 -1.76 5.25 -15.40
C SER A 156 -1.59 4.80 -16.84
N LYS A 157 -2.33 3.77 -17.24
CA LYS A 157 -2.66 3.61 -18.66
C LYS A 157 -3.61 4.75 -18.99
N ILE A 158 -3.13 5.69 -19.81
CA ILE A 158 -3.97 6.68 -20.48
C ILE A 158 -4.92 5.94 -21.41
#